data_4bb90520fcbbf9f25b882d72fbda74ac
#
_entry.id   4bb90520fcbbf9f25b882d72fbda74ac
#
_cell.length_a   1.000
_cell.length_b   1.000
_cell.length_c   1.000
_cell.angle_alpha   90.00
_cell.angle_beta   90.00
_cell.angle_gamma   90.00
#
_symmetry.space_group_name_H-M   'P 1'
#
loop_
_entity.id
_entity.type
_entity.pdbx_description
1 polymer ?
#
loop_
_entity_poly.entity_id
_entity_poly.type
_entity_poly.pdbx_seq_one_letter_code
_entity_poly.pdbx_strand_id
1 'polypeptide(L)'
;MMRIYCEKDYEAMSRRAANIIAAEVIRKPDCVLGLATGSTPVGTYKQLIAMCEQGDVSFKEVHTVNLDEYKGLAPTHDQSYRYFMQDNLFNHVDIDPANTNVPSGLAEDEIGRAHV
;
A
#
# COMPACT_ATOMS: atom_id res chain seq x y z
N MET A 1 -1.24 -16.08 -16.69
CA MET A 1 -2.68 -16.01 -17.02
C MET A 1 -3.30 -14.78 -16.38
N MET A 2 -4.00 -13.97 -17.16
CA MET A 2 -4.74 -12.83 -16.64
C MET A 2 -6.12 -13.28 -16.14
N ARG A 3 -6.50 -12.78 -14.95
CA ARG A 3 -7.84 -12.98 -14.40
C ARG A 3 -8.54 -11.64 -14.26
N ILE A 4 -9.80 -11.59 -14.68
CA ILE A 4 -10.61 -10.39 -14.61
C ILE A 4 -11.83 -10.68 -13.75
N TYR A 5 -12.07 -9.85 -12.75
CA TYR A 5 -13.23 -9.93 -11.88
C TYR A 5 -14.08 -8.68 -12.04
N CYS A 6 -15.36 -8.88 -12.29
CA CYS A 6 -16.34 -7.80 -12.35
C CYS A 6 -17.23 -7.87 -11.12
N GLU A 7 -17.18 -6.86 -10.28
CA GLU A 7 -17.98 -6.79 -9.07
C GLU A 7 -19.10 -5.77 -9.21
N LYS A 8 -20.15 -5.94 -8.41
CA LYS A 8 -21.38 -5.15 -8.53
C LYS A 8 -21.21 -3.68 -8.13
N ASP A 9 -20.24 -3.37 -7.26
CA ASP A 9 -20.02 -2.03 -6.76
C ASP A 9 -18.58 -1.86 -6.21
N TYR A 10 -18.27 -0.64 -5.79
CA TYR A 10 -16.95 -0.30 -5.27
C TYR A 10 -16.60 -1.10 -4.01
N GLU A 11 -17.55 -1.29 -3.11
CA GLU A 11 -17.31 -2.03 -1.86
C GLU A 11 -16.98 -3.50 -2.14
N ALA A 12 -17.73 -4.14 -3.04
CA ALA A 12 -17.47 -5.54 -3.41
C ALA A 12 -16.12 -5.68 -4.13
N MET A 13 -15.78 -4.72 -4.99
CA MET A 13 -14.48 -4.67 -5.67
C MET A 13 -13.35 -4.54 -4.66
N SER A 14 -13.49 -3.64 -3.69
CA SER A 14 -12.48 -3.42 -2.65
C SER A 14 -12.29 -4.66 -1.79
N ARG A 15 -13.37 -5.34 -1.44
CA ARG A 15 -13.30 -6.60 -0.67
C ARG A 15 -12.60 -7.69 -1.46
N ARG A 16 -12.91 -7.82 -2.75
CA ARG A 16 -12.26 -8.81 -3.61
C ARG A 16 -10.75 -8.55 -3.69
N ALA A 17 -10.36 -7.30 -3.93
CA ALA A 17 -8.96 -6.93 -4.01
C ALA A 17 -8.24 -7.20 -2.68
N ALA A 18 -8.85 -6.85 -1.57
CA ALA A 18 -8.28 -7.10 -0.25
C ALA A 18 -8.12 -8.59 0.04
N ASN A 19 -9.08 -9.41 -0.35
CA ASN A 19 -9.01 -10.86 -0.18
C ASN A 19 -7.84 -11.46 -0.99
N ILE A 20 -7.63 -10.98 -2.21
CA ILE A 20 -6.51 -11.43 -3.04
C ILE A 20 -5.17 -11.06 -2.40
N ILE A 21 -5.04 -9.83 -1.93
CA ILE A 21 -3.82 -9.35 -1.27
C ILE A 21 -3.58 -10.12 0.03
N ALA A 22 -4.61 -10.28 0.86
CA ALA A 22 -4.49 -11.01 2.12
C ALA A 22 -4.08 -12.47 1.90
N ALA A 23 -4.64 -13.12 0.89
CA ALA A 23 -4.27 -14.48 0.53
C ALA A 23 -2.79 -14.58 0.15
N GLU A 24 -2.27 -13.61 -0.60
CA GLU A 24 -0.86 -13.58 -0.97
C GLU A 24 0.04 -13.38 0.26
N VAL A 25 -0.33 -12.48 1.17
CA VAL A 25 0.42 -12.24 2.40
C VAL A 25 0.43 -13.50 3.29
N ILE A 26 -0.70 -14.19 3.39
CA ILE A 26 -0.79 -15.43 4.17
C ILE A 26 0.09 -16.52 3.53
N ARG A 27 0.03 -16.64 2.21
CA ARG A 27 0.82 -17.62 1.46
C ARG A 27 2.32 -17.34 1.56
N LYS A 28 2.70 -16.05 1.51
CA LYS A 28 4.10 -15.62 1.56
C LYS A 28 4.22 -14.37 2.43
N PRO A 29 4.44 -14.54 3.75
CA PRO A 29 4.45 -13.42 4.69
C PRO A 29 5.46 -12.32 4.41
N ASP A 30 6.56 -12.65 3.72
CA ASP A 30 7.62 -11.69 3.33
C ASP A 30 7.46 -11.20 1.89
N CYS A 31 6.24 -11.26 1.33
CA CYS A 31 6.00 -10.81 -0.03
C CYS A 31 6.23 -9.31 -0.20
N VAL A 32 6.41 -8.90 -1.46
CA VAL A 32 6.52 -7.48 -1.84
C VAL A 32 5.22 -7.07 -2.51
N LEU A 33 4.58 -6.03 -1.99
CA LEU A 33 3.33 -5.51 -2.53
C LEU A 33 3.58 -4.19 -3.23
N GLY A 34 3.16 -4.10 -4.49
CA GLY A 34 3.07 -2.82 -5.19
C GLY A 34 1.77 -2.12 -4.82
N LEU A 35 1.86 -0.93 -4.29
CA LEU A 35 0.70 -0.18 -3.79
C LEU A 35 0.49 1.10 -4.58
N ALA A 36 -0.74 1.54 -4.63
CA ALA A 36 -1.16 2.73 -5.36
C ALA A 36 -1.77 3.77 -4.42
N THR A 37 -1.70 5.02 -4.83
CA THR A 37 -2.40 6.13 -4.18
C THR A 37 -3.70 6.45 -4.91
N GLY A 38 -4.42 7.44 -4.41
CA GLY A 38 -5.68 7.88 -4.99
C GLY A 38 -6.88 7.27 -4.30
N SER A 39 -8.07 7.63 -4.77
CA SER A 39 -9.32 7.20 -4.13
C SER A 39 -9.66 5.73 -4.40
N THR A 40 -9.20 5.17 -5.51
CA THR A 40 -9.56 3.82 -5.92
C THR A 40 -9.13 2.75 -4.90
N PRO A 41 -7.88 2.73 -4.39
CA PRO A 41 -7.46 1.68 -3.46
C PRO A 41 -7.87 1.91 -2.01
N VAL A 42 -8.46 3.06 -1.66
CA VAL A 42 -8.79 3.38 -0.26
C VAL A 42 -9.71 2.33 0.37
N GLY A 43 -10.73 1.89 -0.36
CA GLY A 43 -11.63 0.85 0.13
C GLY A 43 -10.92 -0.47 0.37
N THR A 44 -9.98 -0.84 -0.49
CA THR A 44 -9.15 -2.02 -0.32
C THR A 44 -8.30 -1.91 0.95
N TYR A 45 -7.69 -0.75 1.18
CA TYR A 45 -6.87 -0.53 2.37
C TYR A 45 -7.70 -0.62 3.65
N LYS A 46 -8.92 -0.07 3.65
CA LYS A 46 -9.84 -0.19 4.79
C LYS A 46 -10.15 -1.65 5.11
N GLN A 47 -10.37 -2.48 4.10
CA GLN A 47 -10.61 -3.91 4.31
C GLN A 47 -9.38 -4.60 4.88
N LEU A 48 -8.19 -4.29 4.37
CA LEU A 48 -6.94 -4.86 4.88
C LEU A 48 -6.68 -4.46 6.34
N ILE A 49 -6.97 -3.20 6.69
CA ILE A 49 -6.85 -2.73 8.06
C ILE A 49 -7.75 -3.55 8.98
N ALA A 50 -9.01 -3.75 8.59
CA ALA A 50 -9.96 -4.54 9.36
C ALA A 50 -9.48 -5.99 9.55
N MET A 51 -8.96 -6.61 8.50
CA MET A 51 -8.41 -7.96 8.58
C MET A 51 -7.21 -8.04 9.53
N CYS A 52 -6.34 -7.04 9.50
CA CYS A 52 -5.19 -6.97 10.39
C CYS A 52 -5.61 -6.80 11.85
N GLU A 53 -6.58 -5.92 12.11
CA GLU A 53 -7.11 -5.69 13.45
C GLU A 53 -7.79 -6.95 14.02
N GLN A 54 -8.42 -7.74 13.17
CA GLN A 54 -9.05 -9.02 13.55
C GLN A 54 -8.04 -10.14 13.75
N GLY A 55 -6.78 -9.95 13.38
CA GLY A 55 -5.75 -10.97 13.48
C GLY A 55 -5.72 -11.95 12.32
N ASP A 56 -6.48 -11.70 11.25
CA ASP A 56 -6.58 -12.60 10.10
C ASP A 56 -5.35 -12.50 9.19
N VAL A 57 -4.66 -11.37 9.18
CA VAL A 57 -3.47 -11.14 8.36
C VAL A 57 -2.49 -10.27 9.13
N SER A 58 -1.18 -10.53 8.94
CA SER A 58 -0.11 -9.73 9.53
C SER A 58 0.78 -9.18 8.44
N PHE A 59 1.15 -7.90 8.56
CA PHE A 59 2.06 -7.23 7.63
C PHE A 59 3.47 -7.09 8.18
N LYS A 60 3.80 -7.76 9.27
CA LYS A 60 5.10 -7.58 9.97
C LYS A 60 6.31 -7.81 9.08
N GLU A 61 6.24 -8.77 8.15
CA GLU A 61 7.35 -9.13 7.28
C GLU A 61 7.15 -8.64 5.84
N VAL A 62 6.03 -7.97 5.55
CA VAL A 62 5.68 -7.50 4.21
C VAL A 62 6.54 -6.29 3.85
N HIS A 63 6.99 -6.26 2.60
CA HIS A 63 7.64 -5.09 1.99
C HIS A 63 6.69 -4.43 1.01
N THR A 64 6.65 -3.10 0.97
CA THR A 64 5.79 -2.38 0.04
C THR A 64 6.60 -1.45 -0.84
N VAL A 65 6.11 -1.23 -2.07
CA VAL A 65 6.71 -0.31 -3.03
C VAL A 65 5.59 0.52 -3.66
N ASN A 66 5.75 1.83 -3.63
CA ASN A 66 4.93 2.75 -4.42
C ASN A 66 5.76 3.24 -5.62
N LEU A 67 5.09 3.56 -6.72
CA LEU A 67 5.77 3.85 -7.98
C LEU A 67 6.32 5.27 -8.06
N ASP A 68 5.66 6.25 -7.42
CA ASP A 68 5.97 7.65 -7.61
C ASP A 68 5.74 8.48 -6.36
N GLU A 69 6.22 9.71 -6.41
CA GLU A 69 5.99 10.76 -5.42
C GLU A 69 6.05 12.11 -6.13
N TYR A 70 5.39 13.12 -5.57
CA TYR A 70 5.50 14.47 -6.08
C TYR A 70 6.91 15.02 -5.81
N LYS A 71 7.51 15.59 -6.84
CA LYS A 71 8.81 16.24 -6.72
C LYS A 71 8.68 17.50 -5.87
N GLY A 72 9.58 17.65 -4.91
CA GLY A 72 9.64 18.82 -4.05
C GLY A 72 8.82 18.74 -2.77
N LEU A 73 8.01 17.69 -2.58
CA LEU A 73 7.24 17.53 -1.35
C LEU A 73 7.99 16.68 -0.32
N ALA A 74 8.01 17.17 0.93
CA ALA A 74 8.51 16.40 2.06
C ALA A 74 7.57 15.22 2.36
N PRO A 75 8.08 14.11 2.90
CA PRO A 75 7.23 12.97 3.28
C PRO A 75 6.13 13.31 4.28
N THR A 76 6.32 14.38 5.06
CA THR A 76 5.36 14.84 6.05
C THR A 76 4.33 15.82 5.49
N HIS A 77 4.49 16.27 4.22
CA HIS A 77 3.54 17.16 3.59
C HIS A 77 2.23 16.43 3.33
N ASP A 78 1.10 17.04 3.67
CA ASP A 78 -0.21 16.39 3.60
C ASP A 78 -0.68 16.04 2.17
N GLN A 79 0.00 16.56 1.15
CA GLN A 79 -0.26 16.21 -0.25
C GLN A 79 0.73 15.19 -0.81
N SER A 80 1.73 14.76 -0.03
CA SER A 80 2.68 13.75 -0.52
C SER A 80 2.03 12.36 -0.54
N TYR A 81 2.53 11.49 -1.42
CA TYR A 81 2.07 10.10 -1.47
C TYR A 81 2.57 9.29 -0.27
N ARG A 82 3.73 9.64 0.29
CA ARG A 82 4.17 9.03 1.55
C ARG A 82 3.17 9.33 2.66
N TYR A 83 2.73 10.58 2.78
CA TYR A 83 1.72 10.97 3.75
C TYR A 83 0.42 10.19 3.52
N PHE A 84 -0.03 10.11 2.26
CA PHE A 84 -1.22 9.34 1.89
C PHE A 84 -1.13 7.90 2.37
N MET A 85 -0.01 7.24 2.13
CA MET A 85 0.17 5.84 2.52
C MET A 85 0.21 5.67 4.04
N GLN A 86 0.84 6.59 4.76
CA GLN A 86 0.85 6.56 6.22
C GLN A 86 -0.57 6.71 6.77
N ASP A 87 -1.33 7.69 6.27
CA ASP A 87 -2.66 8.00 6.77
C ASP A 87 -3.68 6.90 6.43
N ASN A 88 -3.58 6.31 5.25
CA ASN A 88 -4.59 5.37 4.76
C ASN A 88 -4.27 3.90 5.00
N LEU A 89 -3.02 3.53 5.28
CA LEU A 89 -2.65 2.14 5.49
C LEU A 89 -1.58 1.94 6.56
N PHE A 90 -0.40 2.52 6.39
CA PHE A 90 0.77 2.12 7.19
C PHE A 90 0.60 2.35 8.70
N ASN A 91 -0.09 3.43 9.09
CA ASN A 91 -0.33 3.72 10.52
C ASN A 91 -1.33 2.78 11.17
N HIS A 92 -2.05 1.97 10.39
CA HIS A 92 -3.18 1.18 10.85
C HIS A 92 -2.93 -0.33 10.82
N VAL A 93 -1.78 -0.75 10.34
CA VAL A 93 -1.39 -2.16 10.28
C VAL A 93 -0.04 -2.35 10.97
N ASP A 94 0.35 -3.61 11.16
CA ASP A 94 1.56 -3.96 11.92
C ASP A 94 2.82 -4.01 11.05
N ILE A 95 2.84 -3.32 9.90
CA ILE A 95 4.00 -3.28 9.02
C ILE A 95 5.17 -2.54 9.69
N ASP A 96 6.39 -3.04 9.44
CA ASP A 96 7.60 -2.33 9.84
C ASP A 96 7.80 -1.14 8.89
N PRO A 97 7.85 0.11 9.39
CA PRO A 97 8.05 1.27 8.54
C PRO A 97 9.32 1.20 7.68
N ALA A 98 10.35 0.52 8.14
CA ALA A 98 11.59 0.32 7.38
C ALA A 98 11.38 -0.51 6.11
N ASN A 99 10.29 -1.26 6.05
CA ASN A 99 9.95 -2.10 4.89
C ASN A 99 8.99 -1.42 3.91
N THR A 100 8.66 -0.15 4.16
CA THR A 100 7.82 0.63 3.24
C THR A 100 8.70 1.51 2.36
N ASN A 101 8.43 1.51 1.06
CA ASN A 101 9.27 2.20 0.08
C ASN A 101 8.40 3.09 -0.81
N VAL A 102 8.57 4.40 -0.65
CA VAL A 102 7.97 5.41 -1.52
C VAL A 102 9.12 6.30 -2.00
N PRO A 103 9.23 6.60 -3.31
CA PRO A 103 10.28 7.46 -3.80
C PRO A 103 10.32 8.80 -3.06
N SER A 104 11.51 9.34 -2.84
CA SER A 104 11.65 10.62 -2.14
C SER A 104 11.38 11.78 -3.08
N GLY A 105 10.42 12.64 -2.72
CA GLY A 105 10.16 13.89 -3.45
C GLY A 105 11.26 14.94 -3.26
N LEU A 106 12.13 14.74 -2.27
CA LEU A 106 13.23 15.67 -1.96
C LEU A 106 14.57 15.23 -2.54
N ALA A 107 14.62 14.10 -3.27
CA ALA A 107 15.86 13.67 -3.91
C ALA A 107 16.28 14.69 -4.97
N GLU A 108 17.56 15.05 -4.97
CA GLU A 108 18.12 16.01 -5.93
C GLU A 108 18.15 15.45 -7.35
N ASP A 109 18.30 14.15 -7.47
CA ASP A 109 18.44 13.43 -8.74
C ASP A 109 17.24 12.48 -8.90
N GLU A 110 16.54 12.58 -10.03
CA GLU A 110 15.40 11.72 -10.32
C GLU A 110 15.81 10.24 -10.41
N ILE A 111 17.01 9.95 -10.86
CA ILE A 111 17.55 8.58 -10.86
C ILE A 111 17.72 8.10 -9.42
N GLY A 112 18.20 8.96 -8.53
CA GLY A 112 18.30 8.65 -7.10
C GLY A 112 16.95 8.37 -6.46
N ARG A 113 15.88 9.04 -6.90
CA ARG A 113 14.52 8.78 -6.42
C ARG A 113 14.04 7.37 -6.75
N ALA A 114 14.47 6.81 -7.85
CA ALA A 114 14.08 5.47 -8.27
C ALA A 114 14.74 4.36 -7.43
N HIS A 115 15.75 4.70 -6.64
CA HIS A 115 16.49 3.74 -5.81
C HIS A 115 16.01 3.84 -4.36
N VAL A 116 14.81 3.41 -4.10
CA VAL A 116 14.25 3.43 -2.75
C VAL A 116 14.25 2.06 -2.09
#